data_db874db397454e6973980a05c52b83ff
#
_entry.id   db874db397454e6973980a05c52b83ff
#
_cell.length_a   1.000
_cell.length_b   1.000
_cell.length_c   1.000
_cell.angle_alpha   90.00
_cell.angle_beta   90.00
_cell.angle_gamma   90.00
#
_symmetry.space_group_name_H-M   'P 1'
#
loop_
_entity.id
_entity.type
_entity.pdbx_description
1 polymer ?
#
loop_
_entity_poly.entity_id
_entity_poly.type
_entity_poly.pdbx_seq_one_letter_code
_entity_poly.pdbx_strand_id
1 'polypeptide(L)'
;MWGFVVVDVNHQIAVRTLSVLISLTAQLTRQGVPWEINYSSNDSEEKRVYFMNGLKKYDTMIFLDYGTSFDIRPLLETPWQKACSMMIIPSLKKTLDWERFKETCTKDLQEPLTQRALAFDTQVNEKKPIPGPGTALYSVTNSDAKVFFVDCKIVLRKLKDKKGNIIQVPLKSTEWVRFFKERGVQIAAAVDIPCTNTIAHKCVSGLGKSNGLRIDVAPRPASDANQTPHVPSPTANIG
;
A
#
# COMPACT_ATOMS: atom_id res chain seq x y z
N MET A 1 -15.47 5.41 -15.69
CA MET A 1 -14.99 4.02 -15.69
C MET A 1 -13.69 3.95 -14.87
N TRP A 2 -13.57 2.96 -14.00
CA TRP A 2 -12.36 2.71 -13.23
C TRP A 2 -11.47 1.68 -13.91
N GLY A 3 -10.15 1.92 -13.90
CA GLY A 3 -9.16 0.98 -14.41
C GLY A 3 -8.21 0.52 -13.31
N PHE A 4 -7.84 -0.75 -13.36
CA PHE A 4 -6.80 -1.31 -12.51
C PHE A 4 -5.61 -1.68 -13.40
N VAL A 5 -4.42 -1.27 -12.99
CA VAL A 5 -3.16 -1.76 -13.54
C VAL A 5 -2.47 -2.53 -12.43
N VAL A 6 -2.40 -3.83 -12.58
CA VAL A 6 -1.89 -4.74 -11.55
C VAL A 6 -0.60 -5.38 -12.04
N VAL A 7 0.45 -5.21 -11.26
CA VAL A 7 1.74 -5.80 -11.59
C VAL A 7 1.77 -7.27 -11.14
N ASP A 8 2.05 -8.15 -12.07
CA ASP A 8 2.32 -9.56 -11.79
C ASP A 8 3.83 -9.85 -11.76
N VAL A 9 4.18 -11.01 -11.23
CA VAL A 9 5.54 -11.56 -11.27
C VAL A 9 5.45 -13.00 -11.73
N ASN A 10 6.07 -13.33 -12.84
CA ASN A 10 6.01 -14.66 -13.46
C ASN A 10 4.57 -15.12 -13.73
N HIS A 11 3.71 -14.23 -14.22
CA HIS A 11 2.28 -14.48 -14.47
C HIS A 11 1.50 -14.91 -13.22
N GLN A 12 1.95 -14.51 -12.05
CA GLN A 12 1.31 -14.78 -10.78
C GLN A 12 0.98 -13.47 -10.07
N ILE A 13 -0.15 -13.47 -9.39
CA ILE A 13 -0.56 -12.40 -8.51
C ILE A 13 -0.49 -12.87 -7.06
N ALA A 14 -0.03 -12.02 -6.16
CA ALA A 14 -0.02 -12.36 -4.74
C ALA A 14 -1.45 -12.46 -4.21
N VAL A 15 -1.74 -13.48 -3.40
CA VAL A 15 -3.08 -13.75 -2.84
C VAL A 15 -3.65 -12.50 -2.12
N ARG A 16 -2.83 -11.77 -1.42
CA ARG A 16 -3.26 -10.54 -0.72
C ARG A 16 -3.66 -9.43 -1.70
N THR A 17 -2.92 -9.25 -2.79
CA THR A 17 -3.27 -8.30 -3.86
C THR A 17 -4.57 -8.71 -4.55
N LEU A 18 -4.75 -10.00 -4.82
CA LEU A 18 -5.99 -10.55 -5.37
C LEU A 18 -7.18 -10.28 -4.44
N SER A 19 -7.02 -10.46 -3.13
CA SER A 19 -8.08 -10.16 -2.15
C SER A 19 -8.53 -8.69 -2.19
N VAL A 20 -7.57 -7.74 -2.30
CA VAL A 20 -7.89 -6.32 -2.46
C VAL A 20 -8.64 -6.06 -3.75
N LEU A 21 -8.20 -6.65 -4.87
CA LEU A 21 -8.88 -6.52 -6.16
C LEU A 21 -10.32 -7.03 -6.12
N ILE A 22 -10.55 -8.23 -5.58
CA ILE A 22 -11.89 -8.80 -5.43
C ILE A 22 -12.78 -7.87 -4.60
N SER A 23 -12.26 -7.36 -3.50
CA SER A 23 -13.01 -6.46 -2.62
C SER A 23 -13.37 -5.13 -3.30
N LEU A 24 -12.42 -4.52 -4.00
CA LEU A 24 -12.64 -3.27 -4.74
C LEU A 24 -13.62 -3.45 -5.90
N THR A 25 -13.43 -4.49 -6.72
CA THR A 25 -14.30 -4.75 -7.87
C THR A 25 -15.72 -5.11 -7.45
N ALA A 26 -15.87 -5.89 -6.37
CA ALA A 26 -17.19 -6.20 -5.81
C ALA A 26 -17.90 -4.92 -5.33
N GLN A 27 -17.18 -3.98 -4.70
CA GLN A 27 -17.76 -2.73 -4.27
C GLN A 27 -18.15 -1.82 -5.44
N LEU A 28 -17.28 -1.68 -6.45
CA LEU A 28 -17.58 -0.91 -7.66
C LEU A 28 -18.79 -1.49 -8.40
N THR A 29 -18.89 -2.82 -8.48
CA THR A 29 -20.04 -3.51 -9.08
C THR A 29 -21.33 -3.19 -8.32
N ARG A 30 -21.31 -3.21 -6.98
CA ARG A 30 -22.47 -2.84 -6.14
C ARG A 30 -22.92 -1.38 -6.36
N GLN A 31 -21.96 -0.51 -6.66
CA GLN A 31 -22.22 0.90 -6.95
C GLN A 31 -22.61 1.15 -8.42
N GLY A 32 -22.66 0.14 -9.27
CA GLY A 32 -22.91 0.27 -10.69
C GLY A 32 -21.79 0.99 -11.46
N VAL A 33 -20.60 1.04 -10.91
CA VAL A 33 -19.44 1.68 -11.53
C VAL A 33 -18.72 0.68 -12.43
N PRO A 34 -18.59 0.95 -13.74
CA PRO A 34 -17.87 0.06 -14.64
C PRO A 34 -16.37 0.06 -14.36
N TRP A 35 -15.76 -1.10 -14.41
CA TRP A 35 -14.33 -1.30 -14.14
C TRP A 35 -13.69 -2.30 -15.10
N GLU A 36 -12.37 -2.25 -15.20
CA GLU A 36 -11.54 -3.13 -16.01
C GLU A 36 -10.20 -3.38 -15.30
N ILE A 37 -9.65 -4.60 -15.41
CA ILE A 37 -8.35 -4.96 -14.87
C ILE A 37 -7.40 -5.25 -16.02
N ASN A 38 -6.21 -4.65 -15.96
CA ASN A 38 -5.09 -4.94 -16.84
C ASN A 38 -3.92 -5.46 -16.01
N TYR A 39 -3.32 -6.53 -16.47
CA TYR A 39 -2.13 -7.10 -15.85
C TYR A 39 -0.89 -6.65 -16.63
N SER A 40 0.12 -6.22 -15.90
CA SER A 40 1.42 -5.81 -16.43
C SER A 40 2.49 -6.65 -15.77
N SER A 41 3.45 -7.11 -16.52
CA SER A 41 4.63 -7.75 -15.94
C SER A 41 5.42 -6.76 -15.07
N ASN A 42 6.37 -7.27 -14.29
CA ASN A 42 7.25 -6.41 -13.48
C ASN A 42 8.33 -5.70 -14.31
N ASP A 43 8.22 -5.70 -15.63
CA ASP A 43 9.07 -4.92 -16.52
C ASP A 43 8.75 -3.43 -16.46
N SER A 44 9.77 -2.58 -16.45
CA SER A 44 9.59 -1.13 -16.28
C SER A 44 8.94 -0.47 -17.48
N GLU A 45 9.24 -0.93 -18.70
CA GLU A 45 8.64 -0.39 -19.91
C GLU A 45 7.18 -0.79 -20.01
N GLU A 46 6.87 -2.03 -19.74
CA GLU A 46 5.50 -2.52 -19.78
C GLU A 46 4.63 -1.81 -18.73
N LYS A 47 5.10 -1.65 -17.49
CA LYS A 47 4.42 -0.85 -16.46
C LYS A 47 4.15 0.58 -16.92
N ARG A 48 5.14 1.22 -17.56
CA ARG A 48 5.00 2.56 -18.12
C ARG A 48 3.92 2.61 -19.20
N VAL A 49 3.92 1.67 -20.11
CA VAL A 49 2.94 1.57 -21.22
C VAL A 49 1.53 1.39 -20.67
N TYR A 50 1.32 0.45 -19.77
CA TYR A 50 0.00 0.23 -19.17
C TYR A 50 -0.47 1.43 -18.36
N PHE A 51 0.41 2.07 -17.61
CA PHE A 51 0.09 3.29 -16.86
C PHE A 51 -0.36 4.43 -17.81
N MET A 52 0.41 4.69 -18.86
CA MET A 52 0.10 5.75 -19.83
C MET A 52 -1.19 5.47 -20.61
N ASN A 53 -1.44 4.21 -20.97
CA ASN A 53 -2.69 3.80 -21.61
C ASN A 53 -3.88 3.95 -20.66
N GLY A 54 -3.70 3.59 -19.39
CA GLY A 54 -4.71 3.77 -18.36
C GLY A 54 -5.09 5.23 -18.16
N LEU A 55 -4.13 6.15 -18.13
CA LEU A 55 -4.38 7.60 -18.05
C LEU A 55 -5.26 8.13 -19.19
N LYS A 56 -5.17 7.54 -20.39
CA LYS A 56 -5.98 7.94 -21.55
C LYS A 56 -7.37 7.32 -21.55
N LYS A 57 -7.52 6.13 -20.96
CA LYS A 57 -8.72 5.29 -21.07
C LYS A 57 -9.70 5.49 -19.92
N TYR A 58 -9.21 5.65 -18.70
CA TYR A 58 -10.02 5.63 -17.49
C TYR A 58 -10.29 7.03 -16.93
N ASP A 59 -11.33 7.16 -16.12
CA ASP A 59 -11.57 8.35 -15.30
C ASP A 59 -10.71 8.31 -14.03
N THR A 60 -10.71 7.14 -13.38
CA THR A 60 -9.90 6.84 -12.21
C THR A 60 -9.11 5.58 -12.47
N MET A 61 -7.83 5.59 -12.14
CA MET A 61 -6.97 4.43 -12.25
C MET A 61 -6.35 4.08 -10.90
N ILE A 62 -6.28 2.80 -10.61
CA ILE A 62 -5.55 2.27 -9.48
C ILE A 62 -4.38 1.45 -10.03
N PHE A 63 -3.17 1.85 -9.66
CA PHE A 63 -1.96 1.09 -9.93
C PHE A 63 -1.58 0.31 -8.68
N LEU A 64 -1.43 -1.00 -8.81
CA LEU A 64 -1.11 -1.93 -7.73
C LEU A 64 0.15 -2.72 -8.10
N ASP A 65 1.25 -2.45 -7.40
CA ASP A 65 2.45 -3.26 -7.56
C ASP A 65 2.30 -4.61 -6.84
N TYR A 66 3.11 -5.59 -7.27
CA TYR A 66 3.08 -6.95 -6.78
C TYR A 66 3.21 -7.03 -5.25
N GLY A 67 2.37 -7.85 -4.66
CA GLY A 67 2.45 -8.18 -3.24
C GLY A 67 1.89 -7.12 -2.28
N THR A 68 1.27 -6.06 -2.79
CA THR A 68 0.66 -5.02 -1.93
C THR A 68 -0.78 -5.37 -1.56
N SER A 69 -1.14 -5.05 -0.32
CA SER A 69 -2.50 -5.22 0.20
C SER A 69 -2.80 -4.10 1.20
N PHE A 70 -4.02 -3.57 1.17
CA PHE A 70 -4.46 -2.48 2.04
C PHE A 70 -5.95 -2.62 2.38
N ASP A 71 -6.38 -1.93 3.45
CA ASP A 71 -7.80 -1.85 3.79
C ASP A 71 -8.51 -0.87 2.85
N ILE A 72 -9.52 -1.36 2.14
CA ILE A 72 -10.27 -0.56 1.18
C ILE A 72 -11.36 0.30 1.82
N ARG A 73 -11.82 -0.03 3.03
CA ARG A 73 -12.98 0.64 3.68
C ARG A 73 -12.78 2.14 3.84
N PRO A 74 -11.65 2.64 4.36
CA PRO A 74 -11.44 4.08 4.49
C PRO A 74 -11.43 4.81 3.15
N LEU A 75 -11.03 4.12 2.07
CA LEU A 75 -10.97 4.71 0.73
C LEU A 75 -12.34 4.94 0.11
N LEU A 76 -13.29 4.05 0.38
CA LEU A 76 -14.64 4.14 -0.15
C LEU A 76 -15.42 5.30 0.48
N GLU A 77 -15.05 5.69 1.68
CA GLU A 77 -15.69 6.76 2.45
C GLU A 77 -15.02 8.12 2.22
N THR A 78 -13.83 8.12 1.63
CA THR A 78 -13.03 9.35 1.45
C THR A 78 -13.12 9.85 0.00
N PRO A 79 -13.73 11.00 -0.26
CA PRO A 79 -13.72 11.63 -1.59
C PRO A 79 -12.34 12.27 -1.86
N TRP A 80 -11.29 11.46 -1.92
CA TRP A 80 -9.90 11.89 -2.08
C TRP A 80 -9.66 12.76 -3.32
N GLN A 81 -10.45 12.57 -4.39
CA GLN A 81 -10.34 13.37 -5.62
C GLN A 81 -10.62 14.86 -5.38
N LYS A 82 -11.32 15.23 -4.31
CA LYS A 82 -11.52 16.64 -3.93
C LYS A 82 -10.28 17.24 -3.29
N ALA A 83 -9.41 16.41 -2.72
CA ALA A 83 -8.24 16.84 -1.97
C ALA A 83 -6.95 16.78 -2.81
N CYS A 84 -6.84 15.82 -3.73
CA CYS A 84 -5.64 15.62 -4.54
C CYS A 84 -5.97 14.96 -5.89
N SER A 85 -5.05 15.10 -6.83
CA SER A 85 -5.16 14.47 -8.15
C SER A 85 -4.56 13.06 -8.19
N MET A 86 -3.70 12.77 -7.22
CA MET A 86 -3.07 11.46 -7.07
C MET A 86 -2.93 11.16 -5.58
N MET A 87 -3.43 10.02 -5.16
CA MET A 87 -3.30 9.54 -3.79
C MET A 87 -2.40 8.32 -3.75
N ILE A 88 -1.53 8.28 -2.76
CA ILE A 88 -0.60 7.18 -2.49
C ILE A 88 -1.00 6.52 -1.20
N ILE A 89 -0.91 5.19 -1.16
CA ILE A 89 -0.93 4.44 0.09
C ILE A 89 0.50 4.06 0.42
N PRO A 90 1.09 4.61 1.49
CA PRO A 90 2.43 4.25 1.92
C PRO A 90 2.55 2.76 2.24
N SER A 91 3.61 2.14 1.77
CA SER A 91 3.91 0.75 2.07
C SER A 91 5.30 0.57 2.67
N LEU A 92 5.55 -0.60 3.24
CA LEU A 92 6.85 -0.90 3.80
C LEU A 92 7.88 -1.17 2.70
N LYS A 93 9.08 -0.64 2.87
CA LYS A 93 10.24 -1.01 2.05
C LYS A 93 10.64 -2.47 2.32
N LYS A 94 11.34 -3.07 1.37
CA LYS A 94 11.93 -4.41 1.53
C LYS A 94 13.03 -4.46 2.57
N THR A 95 13.68 -3.33 2.77
CA THR A 95 14.82 -3.18 3.67
C THR A 95 14.38 -2.63 5.01
N LEU A 96 15.02 -3.11 6.08
CA LEU A 96 14.87 -2.55 7.41
C LEU A 96 15.81 -1.37 7.58
N ASP A 97 15.37 -0.35 8.29
CA ASP A 97 16.18 0.80 8.68
C ASP A 97 16.89 0.49 10.00
N TRP A 98 18.08 -0.08 9.89
CA TRP A 98 18.88 -0.48 11.05
C TRP A 98 19.43 0.71 11.84
N GLU A 99 19.72 1.82 11.18
CA GLU A 99 20.18 3.04 11.87
C GLU A 99 19.07 3.61 12.75
N ARG A 100 17.86 3.77 12.20
CA ARG A 100 16.68 4.16 12.98
C ARG A 100 16.41 3.17 14.13
N PHE A 101 16.56 1.86 13.89
CA PHE A 101 16.37 0.87 14.92
C PHE A 101 17.37 1.04 16.06
N LYS A 102 18.68 1.18 15.76
CA LYS A 102 19.72 1.41 16.76
C LYS A 102 19.46 2.68 17.57
N GLU A 103 19.05 3.75 16.93
CA GLU A 103 18.75 5.03 17.59
C GLU A 103 17.53 4.96 18.51
N THR A 104 16.58 4.10 18.20
CA THR A 104 15.28 4.07 18.88
C THR A 104 15.05 2.88 19.79
N CYS A 105 15.85 1.81 19.67
CA CYS A 105 15.64 0.58 20.44
C CYS A 105 15.79 0.78 21.95
N THR A 106 16.61 1.75 22.39
CA THR A 106 16.83 2.09 23.80
C THR A 106 15.92 3.20 24.33
N LYS A 107 15.13 3.85 23.43
CA LYS A 107 14.23 4.94 23.80
C LYS A 107 12.90 4.36 24.28
N ASP A 108 12.35 4.96 25.33
CA ASP A 108 10.99 4.67 25.77
C ASP A 108 9.97 5.35 24.83
N LEU A 109 9.62 4.65 23.76
CA LEU A 109 8.66 5.10 22.75
C LEU A 109 7.44 4.21 22.80
N GLN A 110 6.26 4.78 22.54
CA GLN A 110 5.01 4.02 22.42
C GLN A 110 5.01 3.07 21.22
N GLU A 111 5.87 3.35 20.23
CA GLU A 111 6.02 2.50 19.04
C GLU A 111 6.59 1.13 19.43
N PRO A 112 5.92 0.01 19.07
CA PRO A 112 6.42 -1.33 19.34
C PRO A 112 7.83 -1.56 18.79
N LEU A 113 8.67 -2.24 19.52
CA LEU A 113 10.08 -2.47 19.15
C LEU A 113 10.21 -3.10 17.74
N THR A 114 9.29 -3.99 17.39
CA THR A 114 9.24 -4.65 16.08
C THR A 114 8.94 -3.72 14.91
N GLN A 115 8.39 -2.54 15.17
CA GLN A 115 8.07 -1.55 14.15
C GLN A 115 9.16 -0.49 13.98
N ARG A 116 10.05 -0.33 14.94
CA ARG A 116 11.09 0.72 14.94
C ARG A 116 12.12 0.58 13.82
N ALA A 117 12.26 -0.61 13.26
CA ALA A 117 13.14 -0.87 12.11
C ALA A 117 12.41 -0.74 10.76
N LEU A 118 11.10 -0.46 10.74
CA LEU A 118 10.34 -0.40 9.51
C LEU A 118 10.59 0.92 8.78
N ALA A 119 10.98 0.82 7.53
CA ALA A 119 11.10 1.96 6.64
C ALA A 119 9.91 1.99 5.67
N PHE A 120 9.31 3.16 5.49
CA PHE A 120 8.24 3.37 4.51
C PHE A 120 8.82 3.86 3.18
N ASP A 121 8.15 3.50 2.10
CA ASP A 121 8.48 3.93 0.74
C ASP A 121 8.08 5.38 0.47
N THR A 122 7.34 6.01 1.37
CA THR A 122 6.79 7.35 1.22
C THR A 122 7.16 8.23 2.41
N GLN A 123 7.65 9.41 2.11
CA GLN A 123 7.92 10.48 3.07
C GLN A 123 6.87 11.57 2.93
N VAL A 124 6.30 12.01 4.04
CA VAL A 124 5.26 13.04 4.08
C VAL A 124 5.71 14.27 4.86
N ASN A 125 5.07 15.40 4.57
CA ASN A 125 5.23 16.60 5.37
C ASN A 125 4.14 16.63 6.44
N GLU A 126 4.44 16.17 7.63
CA GLU A 126 3.51 16.09 8.77
C GLU A 126 2.93 17.45 9.20
N LYS A 127 3.63 18.54 8.91
CA LYS A 127 3.18 19.91 9.22
C LYS A 127 2.13 20.43 8.24
N LYS A 128 1.83 19.70 7.18
CA LYS A 128 0.89 20.10 6.12
C LYS A 128 -0.13 19.02 5.85
N PRO A 129 -1.06 18.74 6.78
CA PRO A 129 -2.21 17.91 6.48
C PRO A 129 -3.04 18.57 5.38
N ILE A 130 -3.57 17.78 4.48
CA ILE A 130 -4.49 18.22 3.44
C ILE A 130 -5.90 18.07 4.00
N PRO A 131 -6.69 19.16 4.14
CA PRO A 131 -8.04 19.06 4.66
C PRO A 131 -8.90 18.16 3.76
N GLY A 132 -9.60 17.23 4.37
CA GLY A 132 -10.53 16.34 3.69
C GLY A 132 -11.36 15.55 4.70
N PRO A 133 -12.55 15.12 4.34
CA PRO A 133 -13.33 14.22 5.17
C PRO A 133 -12.72 12.81 5.11
N GLY A 134 -12.71 12.11 6.23
CA GLY A 134 -12.27 10.72 6.32
C GLY A 134 -10.78 10.56 6.63
N THR A 135 -10.08 9.80 5.81
CA THR A 135 -8.65 9.46 6.00
C THR A 135 -7.75 10.69 6.05
N ALA A 136 -6.82 10.73 6.98
CA ALA A 136 -5.82 11.79 7.05
C ALA A 136 -4.88 11.75 5.84
N LEU A 137 -4.90 12.82 5.06
CA LEU A 137 -4.07 13.01 3.88
C LEU A 137 -2.94 13.98 4.18
N TYR A 138 -1.73 13.63 3.75
CA TYR A 138 -0.55 14.47 3.94
C TYR A 138 0.16 14.72 2.61
N SER A 139 0.74 15.91 2.46
CA SER A 139 1.54 16.24 1.28
C SER A 139 2.79 15.37 1.23
N VAL A 140 3.03 14.75 0.08
CA VAL A 140 4.18 13.86 -0.15
C VAL A 140 5.43 14.69 -0.44
N THR A 141 6.54 14.38 0.23
CA THR A 141 7.85 14.97 -0.08
C THR A 141 8.63 14.11 -1.07
N ASN A 142 8.68 12.81 -0.83
CA ASN A 142 9.31 11.81 -1.70
C ASN A 142 8.57 10.48 -1.59
N SER A 143 8.57 9.68 -2.65
CA SER A 143 7.96 8.35 -2.60
C SER A 143 8.42 7.44 -3.73
N ASP A 144 8.64 6.18 -3.35
CA ASP A 144 8.81 5.02 -4.23
C ASP A 144 7.55 4.13 -4.18
N ALA A 145 6.38 4.77 -4.03
CA ALA A 145 5.12 4.09 -3.74
C ALA A 145 4.78 3.00 -4.76
N LYS A 146 4.08 2.00 -4.27
CA LYS A 146 3.64 0.85 -5.04
C LYS A 146 2.13 0.85 -5.29
N VAL A 147 1.41 1.74 -4.61
CA VAL A 147 -0.03 1.88 -4.74
C VAL A 147 -0.37 3.32 -5.04
N PHE A 148 -0.95 3.53 -6.21
CA PHE A 148 -1.39 4.85 -6.67
C PHE A 148 -2.87 4.81 -7.02
N PHE A 149 -3.60 5.82 -6.56
CA PHE A 149 -4.94 6.18 -7.01
C PHE A 149 -4.83 7.46 -7.82
N VAL A 150 -5.30 7.48 -9.03
CA VAL A 150 -5.03 8.54 -9.98
C VAL A 150 -6.33 9.07 -10.59
N ASP A 151 -6.58 10.38 -10.47
CA ASP A 151 -7.56 11.07 -11.31
C ASP A 151 -6.94 11.26 -12.70
N CYS A 152 -7.30 10.38 -13.62
CA CYS A 152 -6.67 10.31 -14.93
C CYS A 152 -6.87 11.59 -15.75
N LYS A 153 -8.04 12.22 -15.65
CA LYS A 153 -8.35 13.45 -16.40
C LYS A 153 -7.48 14.62 -15.96
N ILE A 154 -7.32 14.80 -14.65
CA ILE A 154 -6.50 15.88 -14.11
C ILE A 154 -5.03 15.63 -14.40
N VAL A 155 -4.55 14.41 -14.13
CA VAL A 155 -3.14 14.05 -14.35
C VAL A 155 -2.78 14.16 -15.83
N LEU A 156 -3.61 13.60 -16.73
CA LEU A 156 -3.35 13.67 -18.17
C LEU A 156 -3.25 15.10 -18.67
N ARG A 157 -4.12 16.02 -18.17
CA ARG A 157 -4.06 17.46 -18.51
C ARG A 157 -2.73 18.09 -18.08
N LYS A 158 -2.20 17.70 -16.91
CA LYS A 158 -0.90 18.19 -16.41
C LYS A 158 0.31 17.63 -17.17
N LEU A 159 0.12 16.51 -17.87
CA LEU A 159 1.16 15.90 -18.72
C LEU A 159 1.22 16.47 -20.13
N LYS A 160 0.31 17.35 -20.54
CA LYS A 160 0.36 17.99 -21.85
C LYS A 160 1.41 19.10 -21.87
N ASP A 161 2.23 19.11 -22.89
CA ASP A 161 3.13 20.22 -23.21
C ASP A 161 2.37 21.42 -23.80
N LYS A 162 3.09 22.51 -24.11
CA LYS A 162 2.52 23.71 -24.73
C LYS A 162 1.94 23.45 -26.13
N LYS A 163 2.34 22.36 -26.78
CA LYS A 163 1.84 21.94 -28.10
C LYS A 163 0.70 20.93 -28.00
N GLY A 164 0.31 20.53 -26.80
CA GLY A 164 -0.74 19.54 -26.56
C GLY A 164 -0.26 18.08 -26.59
N ASN A 165 1.04 17.81 -26.80
CA ASN A 165 1.57 16.46 -26.78
C ASN A 165 1.64 15.94 -25.35
N ILE A 166 1.37 14.65 -25.16
CA ILE A 166 1.45 14.00 -23.87
C ILE A 166 2.90 13.60 -23.58
N ILE A 167 3.45 14.17 -22.50
CA ILE A 167 4.78 13.82 -22.01
C ILE A 167 4.70 12.46 -21.34
N GLN A 168 5.58 11.55 -21.71
CA GLN A 168 5.66 10.21 -21.12
C GLN A 168 6.23 10.28 -19.71
N VAL A 169 5.73 9.42 -18.82
CA VAL A 169 6.33 9.24 -17.50
C VAL A 169 7.71 8.57 -17.59
N PRO A 170 8.60 8.77 -16.62
CA PRO A 170 9.90 8.10 -16.57
C PRO A 170 9.75 6.58 -16.63
N LEU A 171 10.79 5.90 -17.09
CA LEU A 171 10.83 4.44 -17.17
C LEU A 171 10.69 3.80 -15.79
N LYS A 172 11.39 4.33 -14.78
CA LYS A 172 11.38 3.83 -13.42
C LYS A 172 10.20 4.41 -12.64
N SER A 173 9.34 3.54 -12.11
CA SER A 173 8.19 3.96 -11.29
C SER A 173 8.59 4.74 -10.03
N THR A 174 9.79 4.50 -9.50
CA THR A 174 10.36 5.25 -8.36
C THR A 174 10.55 6.75 -8.65
N GLU A 175 10.62 7.13 -9.92
CA GLU A 175 10.77 8.52 -10.35
C GLU A 175 9.42 9.21 -10.61
N TRP A 176 8.30 8.46 -10.65
CA TRP A 176 7.00 9.00 -11.06
C TRP A 176 6.50 10.10 -10.12
N VAL A 177 6.60 9.91 -8.81
CA VAL A 177 6.12 10.91 -7.84
C VAL A 177 6.85 12.24 -8.02
N ARG A 178 8.16 12.21 -8.14
CA ARG A 178 8.97 13.42 -8.41
C ARG A 178 8.55 14.08 -9.72
N PHE A 179 8.46 13.29 -10.79
CA PHE A 179 8.06 13.73 -12.12
C PHE A 179 6.67 14.42 -12.13
N PHE A 180 5.68 13.85 -11.44
CA PHE A 180 4.35 14.42 -11.34
C PHE A 180 4.34 15.72 -10.51
N LYS A 181 5.08 15.75 -9.40
CA LYS A 181 5.22 16.97 -8.59
C LYS A 181 5.79 18.15 -9.38
N GLU A 182 6.84 17.91 -10.16
CA GLU A 182 7.46 18.92 -11.03
C GLU A 182 6.47 19.49 -12.06
N ARG A 183 5.41 18.76 -12.38
CA ARG A 183 4.31 19.18 -13.29
C ARG A 183 3.09 19.73 -12.58
N GLY A 184 3.19 19.96 -11.28
CA GLY A 184 2.11 20.54 -10.49
C GLY A 184 0.92 19.59 -10.28
N VAL A 185 1.14 18.26 -10.34
CA VAL A 185 0.15 17.28 -9.88
C VAL A 185 0.13 17.30 -8.35
N GLN A 186 -1.05 17.49 -7.78
CA GLN A 186 -1.23 17.43 -6.33
C GLN A 186 -1.23 15.98 -5.88
N ILE A 187 -0.23 15.61 -5.07
CA ILE A 187 -0.03 14.26 -4.57
C ILE A 187 -0.17 14.23 -3.06
N ALA A 188 -1.02 13.37 -2.56
CA ALA A 188 -1.22 13.14 -1.13
C ALA A 188 -0.96 11.69 -0.75
N ALA A 189 -0.53 11.45 0.48
CA ALA A 189 -0.42 10.13 1.07
C ALA A 189 -1.51 9.92 2.12
N ALA A 190 -2.21 8.79 2.03
CA ALA A 190 -3.18 8.33 3.01
C ALA A 190 -2.45 7.48 4.05
N VAL A 191 -2.05 8.11 5.16
CA VAL A 191 -1.15 7.47 6.15
C VAL A 191 -1.88 6.54 7.13
N ASP A 192 -3.18 6.73 7.29
CA ASP A 192 -4.00 5.93 8.23
C ASP A 192 -4.49 4.62 7.62
N ILE A 193 -4.21 4.37 6.34
CA ILE A 193 -4.63 3.16 5.66
C ILE A 193 -3.54 2.10 5.87
N PRO A 194 -3.84 1.03 6.63
CA PRO A 194 -2.89 -0.05 6.80
C PRO A 194 -2.57 -0.71 5.45
N CYS A 195 -1.30 -0.68 5.08
CA CYS A 195 -0.80 -1.35 3.90
C CYS A 195 0.22 -2.42 4.28
N THR A 196 0.04 -3.61 3.79
CA THR A 196 0.99 -4.71 4.00
C THR A 196 1.64 -5.10 2.68
N ASN A 197 2.92 -5.46 2.77
CA ASN A 197 3.65 -6.02 1.66
C ASN A 197 3.92 -7.51 1.95
N THR A 198 3.77 -8.38 0.95
CA THR A 198 4.00 -9.83 1.08
C THR A 198 5.46 -10.21 1.32
N ILE A 199 6.35 -9.25 1.37
CA ILE A 199 7.73 -9.52 1.72
C ILE A 199 7.77 -9.98 3.17
N ALA A 200 7.98 -11.28 3.35
CA ALA A 200 8.22 -11.85 4.65
C ALA A 200 9.47 -11.22 5.25
N HIS A 201 9.30 -10.21 6.08
CA HIS A 201 10.35 -9.86 7.01
C HIS A 201 10.52 -11.06 7.94
N LYS A 202 11.64 -11.74 7.82
CA LYS A 202 12.04 -12.71 8.84
C LYS A 202 11.95 -11.98 10.17
N CYS A 203 11.35 -12.63 11.15
CA CYS A 203 11.00 -12.06 12.44
C CYS A 203 12.12 -11.15 13.00
N VAL A 204 11.81 -9.87 13.21
CA VAL A 204 12.75 -8.88 13.75
C VAL A 204 13.33 -9.33 15.08
N SER A 205 12.59 -10.10 15.88
CA SER A 205 13.07 -10.69 17.13
C SER A 205 14.24 -11.66 16.94
N GLY A 206 14.26 -12.40 15.82
CA GLY A 206 15.39 -13.29 15.48
C GLY A 206 16.64 -12.52 15.08
N LEU A 207 16.48 -11.41 14.39
CA LEU A 207 17.58 -10.53 13.99
C LEU A 207 18.15 -9.74 15.17
N GLY A 208 17.31 -9.29 16.10
CA GLY A 208 17.75 -8.66 17.34
C GLY A 208 18.66 -9.55 18.18
N LYS A 209 18.33 -10.83 18.28
CA LYS A 209 19.17 -11.83 18.95
C LYS A 209 20.52 -12.05 18.26
N SER A 210 20.53 -12.09 16.91
CA SER A 210 21.76 -12.29 16.15
C SER A 210 22.76 -11.13 16.29
N ASN A 211 22.28 -9.93 16.62
CA ASN A 211 23.09 -8.73 16.81
C ASN A 211 23.43 -8.46 18.30
N GLY A 212 23.20 -9.42 19.18
CA GLY A 212 23.53 -9.30 20.61
C GLY A 212 22.63 -8.36 21.41
N LEU A 213 21.51 -7.91 20.82
CA LEU A 213 20.51 -7.11 21.53
C LEU A 213 19.77 -8.00 22.53
N ARG A 214 19.85 -7.68 23.83
CA ARG A 214 18.99 -8.29 24.83
C ARG A 214 17.58 -7.73 24.64
N ILE A 215 16.71 -8.53 24.06
CA ILE A 215 15.28 -8.24 24.04
C ILE A 215 14.71 -8.83 25.32
N ASP A 216 14.43 -8.00 26.29
CA ASP A 216 13.63 -8.39 27.45
C ASP A 216 12.22 -8.66 26.94
N VAL A 217 11.97 -9.89 26.54
CA VAL A 217 10.61 -10.36 26.29
C VAL A 217 9.98 -10.48 27.67
N ALA A 218 9.05 -9.56 27.97
CA ALA A 218 8.21 -9.72 29.16
C ALA A 218 7.69 -11.17 29.17
N PRO A 219 7.80 -11.88 30.30
CA PRO A 219 7.34 -13.25 30.40
C PRO A 219 5.87 -13.28 29.94
N ARG A 220 5.56 -14.12 28.96
CA ARG A 220 4.17 -14.41 28.62
C ARG A 220 3.45 -14.77 29.90
N PRO A 221 2.30 -14.12 30.23
CA PRO A 221 1.48 -14.64 31.31
C PRO A 221 1.23 -16.11 31.01
N ALA A 222 1.50 -16.98 31.98
CA ALA A 222 1.27 -18.40 31.86
C ALA A 222 -0.21 -18.56 31.47
N SER A 223 -0.45 -18.85 30.18
CA SER A 223 -1.76 -19.28 29.73
C SER A 223 -2.00 -20.60 30.41
N ASP A 224 -3.08 -20.70 31.18
CA ASP A 224 -3.55 -21.88 31.85
C ASP A 224 -3.53 -23.08 30.89
N ALA A 225 -2.43 -23.83 30.95
CA ALA A 225 -2.26 -25.09 30.21
C ALA A 225 -2.94 -26.20 31.04
N ASN A 226 -4.26 -26.09 31.24
CA ASN A 226 -5.08 -27.18 31.80
C ASN A 226 -6.53 -27.02 31.38
N GLN A 227 -6.78 -27.06 30.08
CA GLN A 227 -8.07 -27.46 29.56
C GLN A 227 -7.84 -28.66 28.64
N THR A 228 -7.83 -29.83 29.21
CA THR A 228 -8.04 -31.11 28.49
C THR A 228 -9.40 -30.99 27.76
N PRO A 229 -9.45 -31.18 26.44
CA PRO A 229 -10.73 -31.21 25.73
C PRO A 229 -11.50 -32.45 26.20
N HIS A 230 -12.65 -32.21 26.79
CA HIS A 230 -13.64 -33.21 27.15
C HIS A 230 -14.18 -33.80 25.83
N VAL A 231 -13.71 -34.99 25.47
CA VAL A 231 -14.28 -35.77 24.36
C VAL A 231 -15.57 -36.42 24.91
N PRO A 232 -16.74 -36.09 24.37
CA PRO A 232 -17.97 -36.81 24.76
C PRO A 232 -17.92 -38.21 24.17
N SER A 233 -18.10 -39.21 25.07
CA SER A 233 -18.24 -40.64 24.68
C SER A 233 -19.49 -40.83 23.81
N PRO A 234 -19.41 -41.65 22.73
CA PRO A 234 -20.58 -41.98 21.95
C PRO A 234 -21.49 -42.94 22.73
N THR A 235 -22.70 -42.49 23.11
CA THR A 235 -23.78 -43.33 23.60
C THR A 235 -24.28 -44.18 22.44
N ALA A 236 -24.00 -45.45 22.49
CA ALA A 236 -24.67 -46.44 21.67
C ALA A 236 -26.12 -46.57 22.13
N ASN A 237 -27.07 -46.19 21.29
CA ASN A 237 -28.46 -46.60 21.45
C ASN A 237 -28.69 -47.76 20.49
N ILE A 238 -28.84 -48.97 21.09
CA ILE A 238 -29.43 -50.15 20.49
C ILE A 238 -30.88 -50.17 21.00
N GLY A 239 -31.82 -50.16 20.11
CA GLY A 239 -33.24 -50.31 20.37
C GLY A 239 -34.02 -50.10 19.07
#